data_213bd82a735320b920e6af1b3457d4c5
#
_entry.id   213bd82a735320b920e6af1b3457d4c5
#
_cell.length_a   1.000
_cell.length_b   1.000
_cell.length_c   1.000
_cell.angle_alpha   90.00
_cell.angle_beta   90.00
_cell.angle_gamma   90.00
#
_symmetry.space_group_name_H-M   'P 1'
#
loop_
_entity.id
_entity.type
_entity.pdbx_description
1 polymer ?
#
loop_
_entity_poly.entity_id
_entity_poly.type
_entity_poly.pdbx_seq_one_letter_code
_entity_poly.pdbx_strand_id
1 'polypeptide(L)'
;MRITRRRAAASFAASALVVTLTACTTSGGGQEESGAIDMESQVGYMEDFEVGTTFKATEPVDFSLLYRDHPDYPFKEDWSIVQHLKNNQNVEFEYVNVPLADLATRRSVLISSGDAPDIMPSIYAGEETQFRNALLPISDYVEHMPNFLDKIEKWGLEAEVEQLRQEDGKYYILPGIHEIAKPQYSIAVRSDLWEKAGITEDPETWDEFKEQLAAVKEANPDIDYPFSDKWSINSPMEQTLNAAAPNFGTSAGTGFINGLWWDEEAGEFTYAGATDGYRDLVTYFASLVEEGLMDPESVTQEMEQGEQKFASGSVAAISSNDQELVKYRDNFEQLGNEDAEVRQIVVPAGPYGSYLAAGSRRESGIVFGAEAAKDDDFLAMLQFVDWLYYSDEGLEFSKWGVEGETFEWDGDKRVLKEDIDVNGLNPGAPKELRKDFGFHNGVWMLAHGSTEELDKSMLRDEVVEFLDGMNAKEELPLPPAITYDEMEQEQATLYQTNLQDIVYQNTAQFIVGERPLSEWDDYVAELEAANMTEYVELANGAVAGGE
;
A
#
# COMPACT_ATOMS: atom_id res chain seq x y z
N MET A 1 6.24 15.46 -51.78
CA MET A 1 5.51 16.30 -52.73
C MET A 1 4.91 17.47 -51.97
N ARG A 2 5.38 18.63 -52.27
CA ARG A 2 5.05 20.04 -51.94
C ARG A 2 4.28 20.38 -50.66
N ILE A 3 5.01 21.02 -49.79
CA ILE A 3 4.67 21.90 -48.68
C ILE A 3 4.01 23.18 -49.20
N THR A 4 2.96 23.66 -48.57
CA THR A 4 2.50 25.04 -48.70
C THR A 4 2.30 25.68 -47.32
N ARG A 5 3.25 26.50 -46.94
CA ARG A 5 3.15 27.46 -45.81
C ARG A 5 2.19 28.59 -46.21
N ARG A 6 1.26 28.99 -45.31
CA ARG A 6 0.64 30.32 -45.37
C ARG A 6 1.02 31.07 -44.11
N ARG A 7 1.73 32.18 -44.33
CA ARG A 7 1.95 33.27 -43.37
C ARG A 7 0.72 34.18 -43.41
N ALA A 8 0.24 34.62 -42.26
CA ALA A 8 -0.66 35.77 -42.14
C ALA A 8 0.00 36.81 -41.24
N ALA A 9 -0.04 38.04 -41.68
CA ALA A 9 0.70 39.17 -41.17
C ALA A 9 -0.07 39.89 -40.04
N ALA A 10 0.70 40.40 -39.10
CA ALA A 10 0.26 41.28 -38.02
C ALA A 10 -0.15 42.65 -38.53
N SER A 11 -1.21 43.23 -37.98
CA SER A 11 -1.52 44.65 -38.08
C SER A 11 -1.61 45.23 -36.66
N PHE A 12 -0.71 46.15 -36.39
CA PHE A 12 -0.74 47.01 -35.21
C PHE A 12 -1.83 48.08 -35.35
N ALA A 13 -2.63 48.27 -34.34
CA ALA A 13 -3.40 49.50 -34.14
C ALA A 13 -3.19 49.98 -32.71
N ALA A 14 -2.51 51.10 -32.60
CA ALA A 14 -2.34 51.86 -31.38
C ALA A 14 -3.61 52.66 -31.09
N SER A 15 -4.11 52.65 -29.87
CA SER A 15 -5.06 53.65 -29.38
C SER A 15 -4.75 54.03 -27.94
N ALA A 16 -4.80 55.32 -27.73
CA ALA A 16 -4.23 56.07 -26.64
C ALA A 16 -5.02 55.96 -25.32
N LEU A 17 -4.27 56.16 -24.26
CA LEU A 17 -4.58 56.34 -22.85
C LEU A 17 -5.66 57.43 -22.59
N VAL A 18 -6.57 57.12 -21.69
CA VAL A 18 -7.15 58.13 -20.77
C VAL A 18 -7.10 57.53 -19.36
N VAL A 19 -6.27 58.17 -18.52
CA VAL A 19 -6.15 57.89 -17.09
C VAL A 19 -7.26 58.66 -16.36
N THR A 20 -8.10 57.95 -15.62
CA THR A 20 -8.88 58.56 -14.53
C THR A 20 -8.54 57.82 -13.24
N LEU A 21 -7.77 58.49 -12.39
CA LEU A 21 -7.59 58.11 -11.00
C LEU A 21 -8.91 58.26 -10.25
N THR A 22 -9.39 57.16 -9.69
CA THR A 22 -10.30 57.24 -8.55
C THR A 22 -9.74 56.32 -7.47
N ALA A 23 -9.18 56.93 -6.44
CA ALA A 23 -8.76 56.26 -5.24
C ALA A 23 -10.02 55.91 -4.42
N CYS A 24 -10.22 54.61 -4.16
CA CYS A 24 -10.98 54.16 -3.01
C CYS A 24 -10.20 53.00 -2.38
N THR A 25 -9.65 53.32 -1.23
CA THR A 25 -9.12 52.38 -0.27
C THR A 25 -10.24 51.48 0.27
N THR A 26 -10.13 50.17 0.04
CA THR A 26 -10.66 49.19 0.95
C THR A 26 -9.70 48.02 0.96
N SER A 27 -8.95 47.93 2.04
CA SER A 27 -8.26 46.73 2.46
C SER A 27 -9.29 45.66 2.83
N GLY A 28 -9.38 44.64 2.02
CA GLY A 28 -10.05 43.40 2.31
C GLY A 28 -9.26 42.32 1.55
N GLY A 29 -8.34 41.67 2.23
CA GLY A 29 -7.81 40.42 1.74
C GLY A 29 -8.97 39.43 1.75
N GLY A 30 -9.54 39.17 0.60
CA GLY A 30 -10.37 38.00 0.39
C GLY A 30 -9.40 36.82 0.43
N GLN A 31 -9.43 36.05 1.50
CA GLN A 31 -9.15 34.62 1.38
C GLN A 31 -10.19 34.14 0.36
N GLU A 32 -9.77 33.70 -0.80
CA GLU A 32 -10.58 32.80 -1.59
C GLU A 32 -10.86 31.61 -0.68
N GLU A 33 -12.12 31.35 -0.34
CA GLU A 33 -12.55 30.14 0.33
C GLU A 33 -12.17 28.98 -0.62
N SER A 34 -11.01 28.35 -0.38
CA SER A 34 -10.61 27.16 -1.09
C SER A 34 -11.61 26.06 -0.74
N GLY A 35 -12.18 25.41 -1.76
CA GLY A 35 -13.14 24.33 -1.57
C GLY A 35 -14.61 24.66 -1.87
N ALA A 36 -14.95 25.91 -2.20
CA ALA A 36 -16.32 26.25 -2.56
C ALA A 36 -16.71 25.73 -3.95
N ILE A 37 -17.65 24.79 -4.00
CA ILE A 37 -18.24 24.28 -5.24
C ILE A 37 -19.36 25.24 -5.69
N ASP A 38 -19.36 25.64 -6.97
CA ASP A 38 -20.46 26.39 -7.56
C ASP A 38 -21.66 25.46 -7.80
N MET A 39 -22.53 25.36 -6.81
CA MET A 39 -23.69 24.47 -6.82
C MET A 39 -24.69 24.76 -7.96
N GLU A 40 -24.70 25.99 -8.52
CA GLU A 40 -25.61 26.33 -9.62
C GLU A 40 -25.17 25.70 -10.96
N SER A 41 -23.89 25.37 -11.10
CA SER A 41 -23.34 24.74 -12.29
C SER A 41 -23.28 23.21 -12.19
N GLN A 42 -23.40 22.63 -10.98
CA GLN A 42 -23.24 21.20 -10.79
C GLN A 42 -24.41 20.36 -11.33
N VAL A 43 -24.05 19.27 -12.02
CA VAL A 43 -24.98 18.29 -12.61
C VAL A 43 -24.72 16.88 -12.05
N GLY A 44 -25.69 15.99 -12.22
CA GLY A 44 -25.53 14.58 -11.91
C GLY A 44 -25.52 14.23 -10.43
N TYR A 45 -25.28 15.16 -9.52
CA TYR A 45 -25.21 14.87 -8.08
C TYR A 45 -26.59 14.60 -7.46
N MET A 46 -26.57 13.99 -6.28
CA MET A 46 -27.76 13.70 -5.46
C MET A 46 -27.86 14.75 -4.34
N GLU A 47 -29.02 15.42 -4.22
CA GLU A 47 -29.25 16.42 -3.16
C GLU A 47 -29.31 15.81 -1.76
N ASP A 48 -29.81 14.56 -1.65
CA ASP A 48 -30.00 13.81 -0.40
C ASP A 48 -28.96 12.71 -0.21
N PHE A 49 -27.70 12.92 -0.64
CA PHE A 49 -26.63 11.95 -0.49
C PHE A 49 -26.08 11.96 0.95
N GLU A 50 -26.24 10.86 1.66
CA GLU A 50 -25.82 10.66 3.05
C GLU A 50 -25.24 9.25 3.26
N VAL A 51 -24.72 8.97 4.46
CA VAL A 51 -24.16 7.66 4.82
C VAL A 51 -25.12 6.53 4.47
N GLY A 52 -24.62 5.54 3.72
CA GLY A 52 -25.39 4.37 3.30
C GLY A 52 -26.35 4.62 2.13
N THR A 53 -26.36 5.81 1.54
CA THR A 53 -27.13 6.08 0.33
C THR A 53 -26.45 5.45 -0.88
N THR A 54 -27.19 4.62 -1.64
CA THR A 54 -26.72 4.12 -2.95
C THR A 54 -26.55 5.28 -3.92
N PHE A 55 -25.35 5.52 -4.40
CA PHE A 55 -25.13 6.56 -5.39
C PHE A 55 -25.76 6.19 -6.74
N LYS A 56 -26.46 7.16 -7.29
CA LYS A 56 -26.90 7.13 -8.68
C LYS A 56 -26.95 8.54 -9.23
N ALA A 57 -26.10 8.84 -10.21
CA ALA A 57 -26.14 10.15 -10.83
C ALA A 57 -27.55 10.46 -11.38
N THR A 58 -28.04 11.66 -11.09
CA THR A 58 -29.40 12.13 -11.48
C THR A 58 -29.55 12.28 -12.98
N GLU A 59 -28.43 12.43 -13.70
CA GLU A 59 -28.27 12.36 -15.15
C GLU A 59 -26.93 11.69 -15.48
N PRO A 60 -26.69 11.20 -16.72
CA PRO A 60 -25.43 10.56 -17.08
C PRO A 60 -24.23 11.50 -16.89
N VAL A 61 -23.18 10.99 -16.25
CA VAL A 61 -21.89 11.67 -16.02
C VAL A 61 -20.75 10.83 -16.60
N ASP A 62 -19.63 11.49 -16.93
CA ASP A 62 -18.48 10.86 -17.57
C ASP A 62 -17.19 11.35 -16.90
N PHE A 63 -16.45 10.44 -16.24
CA PHE A 63 -15.22 10.75 -15.52
C PHE A 63 -14.01 10.17 -16.23
N SER A 64 -12.90 10.88 -16.27
CA SER A 64 -11.64 10.29 -16.72
C SER A 64 -10.97 9.50 -15.60
N LEU A 65 -10.51 8.27 -15.89
CA LEU A 65 -9.95 7.33 -14.92
C LEU A 65 -8.61 6.78 -15.38
N LEU A 66 -7.57 6.93 -14.54
CA LEU A 66 -6.33 6.19 -14.73
C LEU A 66 -6.54 4.72 -14.41
N TYR A 67 -6.60 3.90 -15.44
CA TYR A 67 -6.80 2.47 -15.28
C TYR A 67 -5.46 1.72 -15.25
N ARG A 68 -5.16 1.04 -14.14
CA ARG A 68 -4.01 0.16 -13.97
C ARG A 68 -4.29 -1.20 -14.60
N ASP A 69 -3.77 -1.43 -15.81
CA ASP A 69 -4.00 -2.66 -16.55
C ASP A 69 -3.06 -3.78 -16.09
N HIS A 70 -3.66 -4.86 -15.56
CA HIS A 70 -2.91 -5.99 -15.02
C HIS A 70 -2.78 -7.10 -16.06
N PRO A 71 -1.60 -7.71 -16.27
CA PRO A 71 -1.39 -8.72 -17.31
C PRO A 71 -2.23 -9.98 -17.12
N ASP A 72 -2.55 -10.38 -15.89
CA ASP A 72 -3.34 -11.60 -15.63
C ASP A 72 -4.84 -11.41 -15.85
N TYR A 73 -5.32 -10.17 -15.71
CA TYR A 73 -6.72 -9.78 -15.93
C TYR A 73 -6.81 -8.43 -16.65
N PRO A 74 -6.41 -8.41 -17.95
CA PRO A 74 -6.42 -7.19 -18.75
C PRO A 74 -7.84 -6.65 -18.92
N PHE A 75 -7.94 -5.32 -18.98
CA PHE A 75 -9.20 -4.59 -19.06
C PHE A 75 -10.11 -5.04 -20.18
N LYS A 76 -11.41 -5.15 -19.90
CA LYS A 76 -12.46 -5.43 -20.87
C LYS A 76 -13.63 -4.47 -20.66
N GLU A 77 -14.05 -3.81 -21.72
CA GLU A 77 -15.21 -2.88 -21.71
C GLU A 77 -16.54 -3.58 -21.41
N ASP A 78 -16.65 -4.88 -21.68
CA ASP A 78 -17.85 -5.69 -21.45
C ASP A 78 -17.91 -6.36 -20.06
N TRP A 79 -16.97 -6.07 -19.17
CA TRP A 79 -17.03 -6.55 -17.80
C TRP A 79 -18.32 -6.14 -17.09
N SER A 80 -18.83 -7.04 -16.28
CA SER A 80 -20.06 -6.83 -15.51
C SER A 80 -19.99 -5.57 -14.66
N ILE A 81 -18.90 -5.32 -13.95
CA ILE A 81 -18.72 -4.10 -13.14
C ILE A 81 -18.89 -2.82 -13.99
N VAL A 82 -18.27 -2.75 -15.17
CA VAL A 82 -18.36 -1.60 -16.07
C VAL A 82 -19.81 -1.38 -16.53
N GLN A 83 -20.49 -2.47 -16.90
CA GLN A 83 -21.87 -2.41 -17.35
C GLN A 83 -22.84 -2.02 -16.21
N HIS A 84 -22.60 -2.48 -14.99
CA HIS A 84 -23.40 -2.09 -13.82
C HIS A 84 -23.21 -0.62 -13.46
N LEU A 85 -21.97 -0.10 -13.44
CA LEU A 85 -21.70 1.32 -13.17
C LEU A 85 -22.39 2.21 -14.22
N LYS A 86 -22.33 1.84 -15.49
CA LYS A 86 -23.02 2.56 -16.56
C LYS A 86 -24.54 2.53 -16.44
N ASN A 87 -25.12 1.35 -16.22
CA ASN A 87 -26.58 1.17 -16.32
C ASN A 87 -27.33 1.50 -15.02
N ASN A 88 -26.70 1.28 -13.87
CA ASN A 88 -27.33 1.45 -12.56
C ASN A 88 -26.94 2.78 -11.89
N GLN A 89 -25.67 3.18 -11.96
CA GLN A 89 -25.17 4.42 -11.38
C GLN A 89 -25.18 5.61 -12.35
N ASN A 90 -25.46 5.40 -13.65
CA ASN A 90 -25.37 6.41 -14.72
C ASN A 90 -23.95 7.00 -14.86
N VAL A 91 -22.90 6.22 -14.62
CA VAL A 91 -21.49 6.64 -14.70
C VAL A 91 -20.82 5.93 -15.86
N GLU A 92 -20.21 6.69 -16.77
CA GLU A 92 -19.30 6.21 -17.79
C GLU A 92 -17.87 6.71 -17.50
N PHE A 93 -16.87 6.08 -18.13
CA PHE A 93 -15.48 6.47 -17.91
C PHE A 93 -14.73 6.62 -19.22
N GLU A 94 -13.94 7.68 -19.31
CA GLU A 94 -12.84 7.79 -20.26
C GLU A 94 -11.59 7.15 -19.64
N TYR A 95 -11.23 5.95 -20.11
CA TYR A 95 -10.12 5.17 -19.55
C TYR A 95 -8.77 5.59 -20.09
N VAL A 96 -7.86 6.00 -19.23
CA VAL A 96 -6.43 6.12 -19.52
C VAL A 96 -5.75 4.82 -19.10
N ASN A 97 -5.74 3.82 -20.00
CA ASN A 97 -5.17 2.50 -19.72
C ASN A 97 -3.64 2.55 -19.68
N VAL A 98 -3.06 2.09 -18.57
CA VAL A 98 -1.61 2.04 -18.35
C VAL A 98 -1.23 0.65 -17.85
N PRO A 99 -0.30 -0.05 -18.51
CA PRO A 99 0.24 -1.32 -18.01
C PRO A 99 0.81 -1.16 -16.60
N LEU A 100 0.59 -2.15 -15.74
CA LEU A 100 1.05 -2.15 -14.35
C LEU A 100 2.54 -1.77 -14.21
N ALA A 101 3.39 -2.33 -15.07
CA ALA A 101 4.83 -2.08 -15.04
C ALA A 101 5.22 -0.62 -15.34
N ASP A 102 4.37 0.12 -16.04
CA ASP A 102 4.63 1.51 -16.47
C ASP A 102 3.87 2.53 -15.61
N LEU A 103 3.05 2.07 -14.64
CA LEU A 103 2.09 2.91 -13.93
C LEU A 103 2.71 4.15 -13.27
N ALA A 104 3.73 3.97 -12.45
CA ALA A 104 4.36 5.07 -11.72
C ALA A 104 4.95 6.13 -12.66
N THR A 105 5.69 5.69 -13.69
CA THR A 105 6.30 6.58 -14.69
C THR A 105 5.24 7.32 -15.48
N ARG A 106 4.20 6.62 -15.95
CA ARG A 106 3.15 7.22 -16.79
C ARG A 106 2.29 8.19 -15.99
N ARG A 107 1.93 7.86 -14.75
CA ARG A 107 1.22 8.73 -13.82
C ARG A 107 1.99 10.04 -13.59
N SER A 108 3.29 9.94 -13.28
CA SER A 108 4.14 11.12 -13.11
C SER A 108 4.15 12.02 -14.33
N VAL A 109 4.20 11.45 -15.55
CA VAL A 109 4.15 12.22 -16.80
C VAL A 109 2.81 12.91 -16.98
N LEU A 110 1.70 12.21 -16.76
CA LEU A 110 0.35 12.77 -16.91
C LEU A 110 0.12 13.94 -15.94
N ILE A 111 0.49 13.77 -14.67
CA ILE A 111 0.35 14.83 -13.67
C ILE A 111 1.24 16.04 -14.03
N SER A 112 2.50 15.82 -14.36
CA SER A 112 3.46 16.89 -14.65
C SER A 112 3.17 17.64 -15.95
N SER A 113 2.48 17.02 -16.93
CA SER A 113 2.07 17.66 -18.18
C SER A 113 0.76 18.47 -18.05
N GLY A 114 0.02 18.31 -16.95
CA GLY A 114 -1.31 18.89 -16.76
C GLY A 114 -2.43 18.11 -17.47
N ASP A 115 -2.15 16.85 -17.87
CA ASP A 115 -3.11 15.93 -18.51
C ASP A 115 -3.57 14.84 -17.51
N ALA A 116 -3.53 15.17 -16.20
CA ALA A 116 -3.94 14.25 -15.14
C ALA A 116 -5.42 13.89 -15.27
N PRO A 117 -5.81 12.59 -15.29
CA PRO A 117 -7.20 12.18 -15.20
C PRO A 117 -7.86 12.68 -13.90
N ASP A 118 -9.18 12.75 -13.89
CA ASP A 118 -9.98 13.18 -12.73
C ASP A 118 -9.71 12.25 -11.54
N ILE A 119 -9.72 10.94 -11.76
CA ILE A 119 -9.56 9.92 -10.73
C ILE A 119 -8.31 9.08 -11.03
N MET A 120 -7.36 9.07 -10.12
CA MET A 120 -6.11 8.29 -10.22
C MET A 120 -5.91 7.41 -8.98
N PRO A 121 -6.38 6.16 -9.00
CA PRO A 121 -6.19 5.23 -7.90
C PRO A 121 -4.78 4.60 -7.89
N SER A 122 -4.51 3.78 -6.86
CA SER A 122 -3.25 3.04 -6.69
C SER A 122 -2.02 3.93 -6.45
N ILE A 123 -2.17 4.93 -5.58
CA ILE A 123 -1.06 5.75 -5.09
C ILE A 123 -0.88 5.51 -3.59
N TYR A 124 0.35 5.44 -3.12
CA TYR A 124 0.65 5.29 -1.70
C TYR A 124 0.95 6.65 -1.07
N ALA A 125 0.60 6.79 0.22
CA ALA A 125 0.84 8.02 0.96
C ALA A 125 2.33 8.41 0.91
N GLY A 126 2.59 9.67 0.57
CA GLY A 126 3.92 10.22 0.36
C GLY A 126 4.33 10.34 -1.11
N GLU A 127 3.82 9.47 -2.00
CA GLU A 127 4.11 9.59 -3.44
C GLU A 127 3.49 10.84 -4.07
N GLU A 128 2.36 11.32 -3.53
CA GLU A 128 1.64 12.49 -4.00
C GLU A 128 2.34 13.81 -3.68
N THR A 129 3.22 13.84 -2.68
CA THR A 129 3.83 15.06 -2.16
C THR A 129 4.59 15.86 -3.23
N GLN A 130 5.27 15.16 -4.13
CA GLN A 130 6.01 15.77 -5.24
C GLN A 130 5.09 16.40 -6.31
N PHE A 131 3.79 16.12 -6.29
CA PHE A 131 2.83 16.57 -7.30
C PHE A 131 1.77 17.51 -6.74
N ARG A 132 1.86 17.94 -5.47
CA ARG A 132 0.81 18.72 -4.79
C ARG A 132 0.25 19.90 -5.62
N ASN A 133 1.10 20.60 -6.37
CA ASN A 133 0.68 21.76 -7.19
C ASN A 133 -0.16 21.40 -8.43
N ALA A 134 -0.23 20.11 -8.79
CA ALA A 134 -0.98 19.59 -9.93
C ALA A 134 -2.11 18.63 -9.51
N LEU A 135 -2.29 18.42 -8.21
CA LEU A 135 -3.34 17.60 -7.64
C LEU A 135 -4.38 18.45 -6.92
N LEU A 136 -5.58 17.91 -6.82
CA LEU A 136 -6.65 18.51 -6.04
C LEU A 136 -6.38 18.31 -4.53
N PRO A 137 -6.43 19.37 -3.72
CA PRO A 137 -6.39 19.22 -2.26
C PRO A 137 -7.72 18.65 -1.76
N ILE A 138 -7.82 17.31 -1.75
CA ILE A 138 -9.09 16.63 -1.46
C ILE A 138 -9.63 16.95 -0.06
N SER A 139 -8.74 17.29 0.88
CA SER A 139 -9.13 17.76 2.22
C SER A 139 -10.12 18.92 2.23
N ASP A 140 -10.13 19.74 1.17
CA ASP A 140 -11.03 20.89 1.05
C ASP A 140 -12.48 20.48 0.67
N TYR A 141 -12.70 19.19 0.30
CA TYR A 141 -13.94 18.70 -0.27
C TYR A 141 -14.54 17.48 0.45
N VAL A 142 -13.85 16.94 1.47
CA VAL A 142 -14.31 15.73 2.18
C VAL A 142 -15.65 15.91 2.91
N GLU A 143 -16.10 17.13 3.14
CA GLU A 143 -17.45 17.41 3.67
C GLU A 143 -18.57 16.87 2.75
N HIS A 144 -18.28 16.64 1.47
CA HIS A 144 -19.18 16.03 0.49
C HIS A 144 -19.06 14.49 0.43
N MET A 145 -18.27 13.87 1.31
CA MET A 145 -17.95 12.45 1.35
C MET A 145 -18.37 11.82 2.70
N PRO A 146 -19.69 11.69 2.93
CA PRO A 146 -20.20 11.27 4.24
C PRO A 146 -19.81 9.86 4.67
N ASN A 147 -19.66 8.90 3.72
CA ASN A 147 -19.24 7.53 4.06
C ASN A 147 -17.78 7.48 4.50
N PHE A 148 -16.89 8.25 3.86
CA PHE A 148 -15.49 8.39 4.27
C PHE A 148 -15.39 8.96 5.69
N LEU A 149 -16.08 10.08 5.96
CA LEU A 149 -16.04 10.72 7.28
C LEU A 149 -16.64 9.82 8.38
N ASP A 150 -17.72 9.11 8.09
CA ASP A 150 -18.35 8.16 9.02
C ASP A 150 -17.37 7.03 9.40
N LYS A 151 -16.61 6.48 8.44
CA LYS A 151 -15.63 5.44 8.72
C LYS A 151 -14.42 5.97 9.51
N ILE A 152 -13.93 7.17 9.19
CA ILE A 152 -12.86 7.80 9.98
C ILE A 152 -13.27 7.93 11.45
N GLU A 153 -14.47 8.45 11.72
CA GLU A 153 -14.99 8.60 13.08
C GLU A 153 -15.22 7.25 13.77
N LYS A 154 -15.90 6.31 13.09
CA LYS A 154 -16.23 5.00 13.68
C LYS A 154 -15.00 4.14 13.99
N TRP A 155 -13.97 4.24 13.16
CA TRP A 155 -12.76 3.42 13.30
C TRP A 155 -11.64 4.15 14.07
N GLY A 156 -11.85 5.43 14.44
CA GLY A 156 -10.86 6.24 15.17
C GLY A 156 -9.59 6.44 14.36
N LEU A 157 -9.72 6.85 13.07
CA LEU A 157 -8.61 7.03 12.13
C LEU A 157 -8.24 8.50 11.91
N GLU A 158 -8.73 9.41 12.76
CA GLU A 158 -8.47 10.84 12.61
C GLU A 158 -6.97 11.15 12.63
N ALA A 159 -6.21 10.50 13.52
CA ALA A 159 -4.78 10.71 13.63
C ALA A 159 -4.03 10.25 12.37
N GLU A 160 -4.42 9.11 11.79
CA GLU A 160 -3.85 8.58 10.56
C GLU A 160 -4.13 9.49 9.35
N VAL A 161 -5.31 10.11 9.30
CA VAL A 161 -5.66 11.05 8.23
C VAL A 161 -4.94 12.40 8.42
N GLU A 162 -4.84 12.89 9.66
CA GLU A 162 -4.09 14.12 9.95
C GLU A 162 -2.61 14.02 9.56
N GLN A 163 -1.99 12.84 9.64
CA GLN A 163 -0.62 12.62 9.16
C GLN A 163 -0.43 12.82 7.65
N LEU A 164 -1.51 12.84 6.86
CA LEU A 164 -1.44 13.09 5.42
C LEU A 164 -1.33 14.58 5.07
N ARG A 165 -1.52 15.49 6.07
CA ARG A 165 -1.43 16.92 5.84
C ARG A 165 -0.01 17.33 5.54
N GLN A 166 0.12 18.15 4.51
CA GLN A 166 1.36 18.76 4.08
C GLN A 166 1.52 20.16 4.71
N GLU A 167 2.61 20.86 4.40
CA GLU A 167 2.97 22.18 4.92
C GLU A 167 1.83 23.22 4.84
N ASP A 168 1.03 23.16 3.78
CA ASP A 168 -0.11 24.05 3.57
C ASP A 168 -1.36 23.68 4.40
N GLY A 169 -1.26 22.67 5.26
CA GLY A 169 -2.33 22.16 6.10
C GLY A 169 -3.36 21.31 5.36
N LYS A 170 -3.11 20.94 4.11
CA LYS A 170 -4.02 20.16 3.26
C LYS A 170 -3.45 18.77 2.97
N TYR A 171 -4.33 17.83 2.67
CA TYR A 171 -3.91 16.54 2.10
C TYR A 171 -4.51 16.33 0.70
N TYR A 172 -3.74 15.64 -0.13
CA TYR A 172 -3.98 15.49 -1.57
C TYR A 172 -4.32 14.05 -1.96
N ILE A 173 -4.24 13.12 -1.02
CA ILE A 173 -4.61 11.72 -1.19
C ILE A 173 -5.82 11.38 -0.34
N LEU A 174 -6.80 10.70 -0.92
CA LEU A 174 -7.90 10.08 -0.20
C LEU A 174 -7.47 8.64 0.11
N PRO A 175 -7.14 8.30 1.39
CA PRO A 175 -6.52 7.03 1.72
C PRO A 175 -7.47 5.85 1.63
N GLY A 176 -6.97 4.70 1.24
CA GLY A 176 -7.62 3.43 1.56
C GLY A 176 -7.50 3.15 3.07
N ILE A 177 -8.58 2.71 3.69
CA ILE A 177 -8.68 2.53 5.14
C ILE A 177 -9.32 1.18 5.50
N HIS A 178 -8.85 0.54 6.56
CA HIS A 178 -9.38 -0.70 7.11
C HIS A 178 -9.89 -0.53 8.54
N GLU A 179 -10.96 -1.25 8.89
CA GLU A 179 -11.44 -1.33 10.27
C GLU A 179 -10.42 -1.99 11.19
N ILE A 180 -9.75 -3.04 10.71
CA ILE A 180 -8.66 -3.75 11.39
C ILE A 180 -7.39 -3.71 10.54
N ALA A 181 -6.23 -3.86 11.18
CA ALA A 181 -4.98 -4.06 10.46
C ALA A 181 -5.05 -5.30 9.56
N LYS A 182 -4.42 -5.24 8.39
CA LYS A 182 -4.36 -6.33 7.41
C LYS A 182 -2.92 -6.73 7.08
N PRO A 183 -2.14 -7.16 8.08
CA PRO A 183 -0.79 -7.64 7.86
C PRO A 183 -0.85 -8.93 7.05
N GLN A 184 -0.20 -8.95 5.89
CA GLN A 184 -0.26 -10.06 4.95
C GLN A 184 1.01 -10.91 4.97
N TYR A 185 2.15 -10.29 5.28
CA TYR A 185 3.47 -10.90 5.13
C TYR A 185 3.93 -11.59 6.40
N SER A 186 4.42 -12.81 6.24
CA SER A 186 5.07 -13.60 7.26
C SER A 186 5.88 -14.74 6.61
N ILE A 187 6.03 -15.86 7.29
CA ILE A 187 6.75 -17.04 6.84
C ILE A 187 5.75 -18.18 6.63
N ALA A 188 5.81 -18.83 5.47
CA ALA A 188 5.15 -20.11 5.23
C ALA A 188 6.09 -21.25 5.64
N VAL A 189 5.54 -22.26 6.30
CA VAL A 189 6.24 -23.46 6.69
C VAL A 189 5.64 -24.69 6.03
N ARG A 190 6.48 -25.65 5.67
CA ARG A 190 6.08 -27.01 5.23
C ARG A 190 5.59 -27.78 6.45
N SER A 191 4.27 -27.77 6.68
CA SER A 191 3.64 -28.42 7.85
C SER A 191 4.02 -29.89 7.98
N ASP A 192 4.07 -30.61 6.86
CA ASP A 192 4.50 -32.02 6.80
C ASP A 192 5.94 -32.25 7.32
N LEU A 193 6.85 -31.32 7.06
CA LEU A 193 8.23 -31.37 7.55
C LEU A 193 8.35 -30.98 9.02
N TRP A 194 7.51 -30.05 9.48
CA TRP A 194 7.38 -29.64 10.89
C TRP A 194 6.82 -30.77 11.73
N GLU A 195 5.74 -31.42 11.27
CA GLU A 195 5.17 -32.60 11.95
C GLU A 195 6.16 -33.77 12.05
N LYS A 196 6.96 -34.00 11.01
CA LYS A 196 8.03 -35.00 11.04
C LYS A 196 9.09 -34.70 12.11
N ALA A 197 9.31 -33.41 12.41
CA ALA A 197 10.17 -32.97 13.52
C ALA A 197 9.45 -32.98 14.88
N GLY A 198 8.15 -33.33 14.93
CA GLY A 198 7.35 -33.37 16.14
C GLY A 198 6.84 -32.02 16.58
N ILE A 199 6.82 -31.03 15.67
CA ILE A 199 6.38 -29.66 15.93
C ILE A 199 4.96 -29.49 15.41
N THR A 200 4.02 -29.10 16.29
CA THR A 200 2.59 -28.91 15.99
C THR A 200 2.10 -27.50 16.27
N GLU A 201 2.88 -26.69 16.98
CA GLU A 201 2.52 -25.32 17.37
C GLU A 201 3.42 -24.33 16.65
N ASP A 202 2.88 -23.13 16.39
CA ASP A 202 3.67 -22.02 15.86
C ASP A 202 4.66 -21.51 16.90
N PRO A 203 5.81 -20.96 16.48
CA PRO A 203 6.75 -20.38 17.40
C PRO A 203 6.18 -19.06 17.99
N GLU A 204 6.19 -18.92 19.29
CA GLU A 204 5.76 -17.67 19.96
C GLU A 204 6.83 -16.57 19.85
N THR A 205 8.11 -16.96 19.77
CA THR A 205 9.25 -16.05 19.71
C THR A 205 10.19 -16.37 18.55
N TRP A 206 10.99 -15.39 18.13
CA TRP A 206 12.05 -15.60 17.12
C TRP A 206 13.10 -16.63 17.59
N ASP A 207 13.37 -16.71 18.90
CA ASP A 207 14.27 -17.74 19.44
C ASP A 207 13.66 -19.14 19.30
N GLU A 208 12.37 -19.31 19.57
CA GLU A 208 11.67 -20.57 19.32
C GLU A 208 11.62 -20.93 17.84
N PHE A 209 11.44 -19.94 16.96
CA PHE A 209 11.53 -20.18 15.51
C PHE A 209 12.89 -20.76 15.12
N LYS A 210 13.97 -20.21 15.66
CA LYS A 210 15.34 -20.74 15.46
C LYS A 210 15.49 -22.16 15.98
N GLU A 211 14.95 -22.47 17.17
CA GLU A 211 14.96 -23.82 17.74
C GLU A 211 14.15 -24.79 16.85
N GLN A 212 12.99 -24.38 16.37
CA GLN A 212 12.17 -25.17 15.44
C GLN A 212 12.91 -25.44 14.12
N LEU A 213 13.56 -24.43 13.52
CA LEU A 213 14.38 -24.61 12.32
C LEU A 213 15.50 -25.66 12.53
N ALA A 214 16.17 -25.63 13.68
CA ALA A 214 17.20 -26.61 14.03
C ALA A 214 16.62 -28.03 14.14
N ALA A 215 15.47 -28.18 14.79
CA ALA A 215 14.78 -29.47 14.90
C ALA A 215 14.30 -30.01 13.54
N VAL A 216 13.77 -29.15 12.68
CA VAL A 216 13.36 -29.48 11.30
C VAL A 216 14.56 -29.96 10.49
N LYS A 217 15.70 -29.30 10.59
CA LYS A 217 16.93 -29.69 9.91
C LYS A 217 17.43 -31.08 10.39
N GLU A 218 17.39 -31.32 11.71
CA GLU A 218 17.79 -32.62 12.28
C GLU A 218 16.88 -33.75 11.81
N ALA A 219 15.56 -33.53 11.78
CA ALA A 219 14.57 -34.51 11.34
C ALA A 219 14.57 -34.75 9.81
N ASN A 220 15.10 -33.81 9.03
CA ASN A 220 15.11 -33.83 7.57
C ASN A 220 16.53 -33.61 7.02
N PRO A 221 17.42 -34.62 7.09
CA PRO A 221 18.84 -34.45 6.76
C PRO A 221 19.15 -34.14 5.29
N ASP A 222 18.17 -34.25 4.40
CA ASP A 222 18.29 -33.90 2.99
C ASP A 222 18.06 -32.39 2.74
N ILE A 223 17.69 -31.63 3.78
CA ILE A 223 17.51 -30.16 3.72
C ILE A 223 18.86 -29.50 4.04
N ASP A 224 19.38 -28.73 3.10
CA ASP A 224 20.61 -27.94 3.29
C ASP A 224 20.39 -26.79 4.27
N TYR A 225 19.34 -26.02 4.04
CA TYR A 225 18.92 -24.90 4.86
C TYR A 225 17.41 -24.95 5.11
N PRO A 226 16.93 -25.02 6.36
CA PRO A 226 15.50 -25.12 6.63
C PRO A 226 14.72 -23.85 6.30
N PHE A 227 15.35 -22.66 6.28
CA PHE A 227 14.72 -21.39 5.93
C PHE A 227 15.41 -20.73 4.74
N SER A 228 14.62 -20.11 3.85
CA SER A 228 15.07 -19.26 2.77
C SER A 228 14.11 -18.10 2.57
N ASP A 229 14.57 -17.00 1.97
CA ASP A 229 13.74 -15.86 1.56
C ASP A 229 13.79 -15.68 0.05
N LYS A 230 12.73 -15.16 -0.54
CA LYS A 230 12.64 -14.94 -1.99
C LYS A 230 12.47 -13.47 -2.38
N TRP A 231 12.18 -12.59 -1.43
CA TRP A 231 11.94 -11.18 -1.70
C TRP A 231 13.17 -10.33 -1.37
N SER A 232 14.03 -10.16 -2.35
CA SER A 232 15.23 -9.31 -2.27
C SER A 232 15.33 -8.45 -3.54
N ILE A 233 14.23 -7.76 -3.90
CA ILE A 233 14.14 -6.97 -5.13
C ILE A 233 14.76 -5.58 -4.91
N ASN A 234 14.27 -4.85 -3.91
CA ASN A 234 14.70 -3.48 -3.61
C ASN A 234 15.61 -3.42 -2.38
N SER A 235 15.44 -4.35 -1.45
CA SER A 235 16.25 -4.48 -0.25
C SER A 235 16.38 -5.97 0.12
N PRO A 236 17.41 -6.37 0.88
CA PRO A 236 17.58 -7.76 1.27
C PRO A 236 16.42 -8.22 2.15
N MET A 237 15.83 -9.37 1.81
CA MET A 237 14.73 -10.01 2.58
C MET A 237 13.60 -9.03 2.94
N GLU A 238 13.22 -8.19 2.00
CA GLU A 238 12.43 -6.96 2.23
C GLU A 238 11.14 -7.16 3.02
N GLN A 239 10.40 -8.26 2.82
CA GLN A 239 9.15 -8.52 3.52
C GLN A 239 9.36 -9.21 4.87
N THR A 240 10.32 -10.12 4.97
CA THR A 240 10.66 -10.79 6.23
C THR A 240 11.23 -9.80 7.24
N LEU A 241 12.16 -8.93 6.82
CA LEU A 241 12.71 -7.90 7.70
C LEU A 241 11.65 -6.87 8.09
N ASN A 242 10.76 -6.47 7.16
CA ASN A 242 9.65 -5.59 7.47
C ASN A 242 8.71 -6.18 8.54
N ALA A 243 8.32 -7.44 8.40
CA ALA A 243 7.43 -8.11 9.35
C ALA A 243 8.09 -8.32 10.73
N ALA A 244 9.40 -8.57 10.77
CA ALA A 244 10.15 -8.79 12.01
C ALA A 244 10.49 -7.51 12.77
N ALA A 245 10.84 -6.42 12.06
CA ALA A 245 11.45 -5.23 12.62
C ALA A 245 10.67 -4.56 13.80
N PRO A 246 9.33 -4.43 13.77
CA PRO A 246 8.57 -3.88 14.89
C PRO A 246 8.82 -4.64 16.21
N ASN A 247 9.02 -5.95 16.13
CA ASN A 247 9.26 -6.82 17.28
C ASN A 247 10.71 -6.72 17.83
N PHE A 248 11.60 -6.03 17.09
CA PHE A 248 12.96 -5.67 17.50
C PHE A 248 13.10 -4.19 17.86
N GLY A 249 12.03 -3.39 17.81
CA GLY A 249 12.06 -1.96 18.13
C GLY A 249 12.74 -1.11 17.07
N THR A 250 12.49 -1.42 15.79
CA THR A 250 13.07 -0.70 14.66
C THR A 250 12.17 -0.83 13.41
N SER A 251 12.59 -0.23 12.29
CA SER A 251 12.02 -0.46 10.97
C SER A 251 13.05 -1.04 10.00
N ALA A 252 12.63 -1.90 9.09
CA ALA A 252 13.49 -2.53 8.10
C ALA A 252 12.71 -2.96 6.85
N GLY A 253 13.40 -3.43 5.81
CA GLY A 253 12.78 -3.90 4.58
C GLY A 253 11.90 -2.85 3.91
N THR A 254 10.72 -3.23 3.45
CA THR A 254 9.76 -2.28 2.84
C THR A 254 9.21 -1.26 3.83
N GLY A 255 9.27 -1.51 5.13
CA GLY A 255 8.92 -0.55 6.20
C GLY A 255 9.98 0.52 6.46
N PHE A 256 11.16 0.39 5.84
CA PHE A 256 12.26 1.37 5.95
C PHE A 256 12.08 2.53 4.96
N ILE A 257 10.87 3.13 4.94
CA ILE A 257 10.49 4.12 3.91
C ILE A 257 11.36 5.36 3.96
N ASN A 258 11.50 5.95 5.15
CA ASN A 258 12.31 7.14 5.39
C ASN A 258 13.53 6.88 6.29
N GLY A 259 13.73 5.65 6.75
CA GLY A 259 14.83 5.28 7.64
C GLY A 259 14.73 5.83 9.05
N LEU A 260 13.62 6.44 9.44
CA LEU A 260 13.41 7.02 10.75
C LEU A 260 12.66 6.05 11.67
N TRP A 261 12.96 6.13 12.96
CA TRP A 261 12.29 5.43 14.04
C TRP A 261 11.96 6.42 15.15
N TRP A 262 10.70 6.46 15.57
CA TRP A 262 10.28 7.30 16.68
C TRP A 262 10.66 6.63 18.01
N ASP A 263 11.49 7.28 18.80
CA ASP A 263 11.79 6.86 20.16
C ASP A 263 10.80 7.53 21.12
N GLU A 264 9.85 6.76 21.60
CA GLU A 264 8.81 7.21 22.53
C GLU A 264 9.38 7.74 23.85
N GLU A 265 10.50 7.15 24.35
CA GLU A 265 11.10 7.54 25.61
C GLU A 265 11.87 8.88 25.47
N ALA A 266 12.60 9.02 24.37
CA ALA A 266 13.33 10.25 24.06
C ALA A 266 12.41 11.36 23.53
N GLY A 267 11.29 10.99 22.90
CA GLY A 267 10.38 11.93 22.25
C GLY A 267 10.99 12.57 20.99
N GLU A 268 11.81 11.81 20.26
CA GLU A 268 12.49 12.26 19.05
C GLU A 268 12.66 11.13 18.04
N PHE A 269 12.82 11.49 16.78
CA PHE A 269 13.22 10.55 15.75
C PHE A 269 14.70 10.21 15.85
N THR A 270 15.01 8.93 15.61
CA THR A 270 16.36 8.40 15.43
C THR A 270 16.47 7.75 14.06
N TYR A 271 17.68 7.46 13.60
CA TYR A 271 17.87 6.73 12.34
C TYR A 271 17.78 5.23 12.62
N ALA A 272 16.73 4.58 12.10
CA ALA A 272 16.44 3.17 12.40
C ALA A 272 17.63 2.25 12.13
N GLY A 273 18.33 2.43 10.99
CA GLY A 273 19.47 1.61 10.59
C GLY A 273 20.68 1.67 11.53
N ALA A 274 20.73 2.63 12.47
CA ALA A 274 21.80 2.78 13.45
C ALA A 274 21.38 2.37 14.87
N THR A 275 20.12 1.99 15.10
CA THR A 275 19.61 1.63 16.44
C THR A 275 20.11 0.27 16.91
N ASP A 276 20.12 0.07 18.24
CA ASP A 276 20.39 -1.24 18.82
C ASP A 276 19.38 -2.30 18.35
N GLY A 277 18.10 -1.92 18.20
CA GLY A 277 17.05 -2.80 17.66
C GLY A 277 17.36 -3.29 16.24
N TYR A 278 17.88 -2.43 15.37
CA TYR A 278 18.32 -2.83 14.03
C TYR A 278 19.51 -3.78 14.08
N ARG A 279 20.47 -3.50 14.96
CA ARG A 279 21.62 -4.38 15.19
C ARG A 279 21.19 -5.76 15.68
N ASP A 280 20.25 -5.83 16.61
CA ASP A 280 19.74 -7.10 17.14
C ASP A 280 18.99 -7.88 16.04
N LEU A 281 18.18 -7.22 15.23
CA LEU A 281 17.50 -7.81 14.07
C LEU A 281 18.52 -8.45 13.09
N VAL A 282 19.51 -7.68 12.66
CA VAL A 282 20.56 -8.16 11.75
C VAL A 282 21.38 -9.29 12.37
N THR A 283 21.71 -9.18 13.67
CA THR A 283 22.44 -10.20 14.41
C THR A 283 21.65 -11.51 14.47
N TYR A 284 20.35 -11.45 14.68
CA TYR A 284 19.48 -12.63 14.68
C TYR A 284 19.55 -13.38 13.33
N PHE A 285 19.30 -12.68 12.20
CA PHE A 285 19.35 -13.33 10.88
C PHE A 285 20.76 -13.80 10.49
N ALA A 286 21.79 -13.05 10.84
CA ALA A 286 23.18 -13.48 10.66
C ALA A 286 23.47 -14.78 11.41
N SER A 287 22.95 -14.94 12.63
CA SER A 287 23.11 -16.16 13.41
C SER A 287 22.44 -17.37 12.77
N LEU A 288 21.32 -17.17 12.06
CA LEU A 288 20.67 -18.26 11.31
C LEU A 288 21.55 -18.72 10.12
N VAL A 289 22.22 -17.82 9.44
CA VAL A 289 23.15 -18.16 8.36
C VAL A 289 24.39 -18.85 8.92
N GLU A 290 24.99 -18.32 10.00
CA GLU A 290 26.17 -18.88 10.64
C GLU A 290 25.95 -20.33 11.11
N GLU A 291 24.76 -20.63 11.65
CA GLU A 291 24.37 -21.97 12.10
C GLU A 291 23.85 -22.87 10.97
N GLY A 292 23.80 -22.34 9.74
CA GLY A 292 23.29 -23.07 8.57
C GLY A 292 21.79 -23.34 8.64
N LEU A 293 21.04 -22.51 9.35
CA LEU A 293 19.58 -22.58 9.47
C LEU A 293 18.87 -21.72 8.42
N MET A 294 19.57 -20.75 7.83
CA MET A 294 19.08 -19.93 6.74
C MET A 294 20.01 -20.00 5.53
N ASP A 295 19.41 -20.08 4.36
CA ASP A 295 20.09 -20.05 3.06
C ASP A 295 20.77 -18.70 2.84
N PRO A 296 22.08 -18.61 2.67
CA PRO A 296 22.78 -17.35 2.45
C PRO A 296 22.41 -16.68 1.13
N GLU A 297 21.84 -17.40 0.15
CA GLU A 297 21.34 -16.80 -1.09
C GLU A 297 20.05 -15.99 -0.86
N SER A 298 19.40 -16.08 0.29
CA SER A 298 18.17 -15.35 0.65
C SER A 298 18.26 -13.83 0.45
N VAL A 299 19.45 -13.24 0.54
CA VAL A 299 19.66 -11.79 0.38
C VAL A 299 19.90 -11.35 -1.07
N THR A 300 20.02 -12.29 -2.02
CA THR A 300 20.37 -11.99 -3.43
C THR A 300 19.69 -12.85 -4.47
N GLN A 301 19.01 -13.95 -4.08
CA GLN A 301 18.41 -14.86 -5.06
C GLN A 301 17.18 -14.26 -5.73
N GLU A 302 16.92 -14.71 -6.97
CA GLU A 302 15.69 -14.40 -7.69
C GLU A 302 14.50 -15.14 -7.06
N MET A 303 13.30 -14.54 -7.17
CA MET A 303 12.06 -15.08 -6.57
C MET A 303 11.81 -16.55 -6.95
N GLU A 304 11.94 -16.86 -8.25
CA GLU A 304 11.70 -18.21 -8.79
C GLU A 304 12.67 -19.24 -8.23
N GLN A 305 13.89 -18.85 -7.86
CA GLN A 305 14.88 -19.75 -7.26
C GLN A 305 14.45 -20.17 -5.85
N GLY A 306 14.03 -19.18 -5.02
CA GLY A 306 13.49 -19.45 -3.69
C GLY A 306 12.26 -20.34 -3.74
N GLU A 307 11.33 -20.06 -4.65
CA GLU A 307 10.12 -20.85 -4.85
C GLU A 307 10.42 -22.31 -5.27
N GLN A 308 11.37 -22.51 -6.18
CA GLN A 308 11.79 -23.85 -6.59
C GLN A 308 12.42 -24.63 -5.43
N LYS A 309 13.25 -23.98 -4.59
CA LYS A 309 13.82 -24.61 -3.40
C LYS A 309 12.72 -25.07 -2.42
N PHE A 310 11.71 -24.24 -2.19
CA PHE A 310 10.58 -24.56 -1.32
C PHE A 310 9.70 -25.66 -1.92
N ALA A 311 9.35 -25.57 -3.19
CA ALA A 311 8.51 -26.55 -3.87
C ALA A 311 9.16 -27.94 -3.96
N SER A 312 10.49 -28.01 -4.14
CA SER A 312 11.24 -29.26 -4.16
C SER A 312 11.45 -29.87 -2.77
N GLY A 313 11.22 -29.11 -1.69
CA GLY A 313 11.52 -29.52 -0.33
C GLY A 313 13.00 -29.38 0.06
N SER A 314 13.78 -28.61 -0.72
CA SER A 314 15.18 -28.29 -0.37
C SER A 314 15.26 -27.28 0.76
N VAL A 315 14.19 -26.51 0.99
CA VAL A 315 13.97 -25.66 2.17
C VAL A 315 12.58 -25.97 2.74
N ALA A 316 12.40 -25.73 4.02
CA ALA A 316 11.17 -26.07 4.75
C ALA A 316 10.36 -24.85 5.20
N ALA A 317 10.93 -23.64 5.12
CA ALA A 317 10.27 -22.39 5.40
C ALA A 317 10.69 -21.32 4.37
N ILE A 318 9.77 -20.42 4.03
CA ILE A 318 10.00 -19.33 3.05
C ILE A 318 9.12 -18.13 3.37
N SER A 319 9.56 -16.91 3.02
CA SER A 319 8.73 -15.72 3.07
C SER A 319 7.43 -15.89 2.26
N SER A 320 6.30 -15.41 2.79
CA SER A 320 4.97 -15.68 2.22
C SER A 320 3.95 -14.60 2.53
N ASN A 321 2.86 -14.64 1.75
CA ASN A 321 1.57 -14.04 2.01
C ASN A 321 0.45 -15.01 1.59
N ASP A 322 -0.81 -14.62 1.71
CA ASP A 322 -1.97 -15.45 1.39
C ASP A 322 -2.03 -15.91 -0.07
N GLN A 323 -1.61 -15.07 -1.01
CA GLN A 323 -1.58 -15.40 -2.44
C GLN A 323 -0.50 -16.45 -2.74
N GLU A 324 0.64 -16.34 -2.09
CA GLU A 324 1.75 -17.26 -2.25
C GLU A 324 1.43 -18.68 -1.74
N LEU A 325 0.58 -18.82 -0.71
CA LEU A 325 0.14 -20.14 -0.25
C LEU A 325 -0.55 -20.93 -1.36
N VAL A 326 -1.39 -20.27 -2.17
CA VAL A 326 -2.04 -20.90 -3.33
C VAL A 326 -0.99 -21.35 -4.33
N LYS A 327 -0.08 -20.46 -4.69
CA LYS A 327 1.00 -20.73 -5.64
C LYS A 327 1.92 -21.87 -5.18
N TYR A 328 2.23 -21.94 -3.87
CA TYR A 328 3.05 -23.03 -3.34
C TYR A 328 2.34 -24.36 -3.47
N ARG A 329 1.05 -24.46 -3.19
CA ARG A 329 0.25 -25.68 -3.38
C ARG A 329 0.21 -26.12 -4.84
N ASP A 330 -0.01 -25.17 -5.76
CA ASP A 330 0.04 -25.44 -7.21
C ASP A 330 1.41 -25.99 -7.64
N ASN A 331 2.49 -25.42 -7.11
CA ASN A 331 3.85 -25.88 -7.39
C ASN A 331 4.10 -27.29 -6.83
N PHE A 332 3.59 -27.62 -5.64
CA PHE A 332 3.69 -28.98 -5.08
C PHE A 332 2.96 -29.99 -5.97
N GLU A 333 1.74 -29.69 -6.43
CA GLU A 333 0.98 -30.54 -7.32
C GLU A 333 1.71 -30.76 -8.66
N GLN A 334 2.24 -29.71 -9.26
CA GLN A 334 3.00 -29.79 -10.52
C GLN A 334 4.26 -30.65 -10.41
N LEU A 335 4.89 -30.69 -9.25
CA LEU A 335 6.05 -31.55 -8.97
C LEU A 335 5.68 -32.96 -8.54
N GLY A 336 4.38 -33.27 -8.39
CA GLY A 336 3.89 -34.56 -7.89
C GLY A 336 4.17 -34.77 -6.41
N ASN A 337 4.28 -33.73 -5.63
CA ASN A 337 4.54 -33.73 -4.20
C ASN A 337 3.22 -33.68 -3.42
N GLU A 338 2.41 -34.73 -3.59
CA GLU A 338 1.02 -34.79 -3.11
C GLU A 338 0.90 -34.79 -1.57
N ASP A 339 1.97 -35.15 -0.84
CA ASP A 339 2.00 -35.15 0.63
C ASP A 339 2.50 -33.82 1.22
N ALA A 340 2.84 -32.82 0.37
CA ALA A 340 3.34 -31.55 0.82
C ALA A 340 2.20 -30.65 1.31
N GLU A 341 2.34 -30.18 2.54
CA GLU A 341 1.39 -29.26 3.16
C GLU A 341 2.09 -27.96 3.54
N VAL A 342 1.37 -26.84 3.41
CA VAL A 342 1.89 -25.50 3.72
C VAL A 342 0.88 -24.69 4.50
N ARG A 343 1.38 -23.98 5.52
CA ARG A 343 0.64 -22.96 6.27
C ARG A 343 1.52 -21.76 6.54
N GLN A 344 0.92 -20.62 6.76
CA GLN A 344 1.59 -19.39 7.19
C GLN A 344 1.58 -19.32 8.72
N ILE A 345 2.68 -18.90 9.34
CA ILE A 345 2.78 -18.71 10.79
C ILE A 345 2.56 -17.26 11.16
N VAL A 346 2.02 -17.01 12.34
CA VAL A 346 1.99 -15.67 12.96
C VAL A 346 3.42 -15.21 13.17
N VAL A 347 3.72 -13.94 12.87
CA VAL A 347 5.07 -13.38 13.08
C VAL A 347 5.46 -13.49 14.55
N PRO A 348 6.58 -14.15 14.90
CA PRO A 348 6.96 -14.34 16.29
C PRO A 348 7.26 -13.02 17.02
N ALA A 349 7.11 -13.01 18.35
CA ALA A 349 7.55 -11.91 19.19
C ALA A 349 9.09 -11.81 19.21
N GLY A 350 9.60 -10.59 19.35
CA GLY A 350 11.03 -10.32 19.46
C GLY A 350 11.45 -9.77 20.83
N PRO A 351 12.71 -9.36 20.97
CA PRO A 351 13.21 -8.81 22.24
C PRO A 351 12.48 -7.54 22.68
N TYR A 352 11.95 -6.78 21.75
CA TYR A 352 11.20 -5.55 22.04
C TYR A 352 9.76 -5.84 22.43
N GLY A 353 9.14 -6.88 21.86
CA GLY A 353 7.77 -7.27 22.18
C GLY A 353 7.07 -7.99 21.02
N SER A 354 5.75 -7.93 21.03
CA SER A 354 4.87 -8.53 20.01
C SER A 354 4.00 -7.43 19.38
N TYR A 355 4.50 -6.83 18.31
CA TYR A 355 3.93 -5.62 17.74
C TYR A 355 3.58 -5.77 16.25
N LEU A 356 2.56 -5.01 15.82
CA LEU A 356 2.36 -4.60 14.44
C LEU A 356 2.99 -3.22 14.20
N ALA A 357 3.37 -2.94 12.97
CA ALA A 357 3.82 -1.61 12.58
C ALA A 357 2.69 -0.58 12.74
N ALA A 358 3.05 0.65 13.10
CA ALA A 358 2.11 1.77 13.18
C ALA A 358 1.45 2.05 11.81
N GLY A 359 0.18 2.49 11.83
CA GLY A 359 -0.55 2.86 10.62
C GLY A 359 -0.87 1.69 9.70
N SER A 360 -0.92 0.47 10.23
CA SER A 360 -1.19 -0.76 9.47
C SER A 360 -2.63 -0.88 8.93
N ARG A 361 -3.50 0.09 9.27
CA ARG A 361 -4.88 0.19 8.76
C ARG A 361 -5.04 1.12 7.55
N ARG A 362 -3.94 1.65 7.01
CA ARG A 362 -3.94 2.43 5.76
C ARG A 362 -3.37 1.63 4.61
N GLU A 363 -3.89 1.90 3.43
CA GLU A 363 -3.49 1.29 2.16
C GLU A 363 -3.27 2.35 1.07
N SER A 364 -3.01 1.90 -0.16
CA SER A 364 -2.97 2.81 -1.30
C SER A 364 -4.29 3.57 -1.44
N GLY A 365 -4.20 4.81 -1.89
CA GLY A 365 -5.31 5.72 -2.00
C GLY A 365 -5.59 6.20 -3.43
N ILE A 366 -6.36 7.28 -3.50
CA ILE A 366 -6.78 7.95 -4.72
C ILE A 366 -6.30 9.39 -4.67
N VAL A 367 -5.74 9.88 -5.78
CA VAL A 367 -5.53 11.31 -5.99
C VAL A 367 -6.36 11.79 -7.17
N PHE A 368 -6.63 13.08 -7.21
CA PHE A 368 -7.49 13.70 -8.21
C PHE A 368 -6.71 14.77 -8.98
N GLY A 369 -6.95 14.87 -10.28
CA GLY A 369 -6.41 15.96 -11.07
C GLY A 369 -6.92 17.31 -10.57
N ALA A 370 -6.06 18.34 -10.53
CA ALA A 370 -6.45 19.68 -10.04
C ALA A 370 -7.56 20.31 -10.88
N GLU A 371 -7.69 19.93 -12.14
CA GLU A 371 -8.70 20.47 -13.06
C GLU A 371 -10.10 19.89 -12.81
N ALA A 372 -10.20 18.69 -12.18
CA ALA A 372 -11.47 18.02 -11.89
C ALA A 372 -12.48 18.91 -11.13
N ALA A 373 -11.99 19.78 -10.24
CA ALA A 373 -12.87 20.70 -9.51
C ALA A 373 -13.55 21.78 -10.39
N LYS A 374 -13.17 21.88 -11.67
CA LYS A 374 -13.76 22.83 -12.62
C LYS A 374 -14.89 22.22 -13.46
N ASP A 375 -15.05 20.91 -13.38
CA ASP A 375 -16.05 20.19 -14.14
C ASP A 375 -17.45 20.36 -13.51
N ASP A 376 -18.46 20.37 -14.32
CA ASP A 376 -19.83 20.60 -13.85
C ASP A 376 -20.43 19.34 -13.19
N ASP A 377 -19.78 18.18 -13.27
CA ASP A 377 -20.13 16.93 -12.59
C ASP A 377 -19.18 16.56 -11.41
N PHE A 378 -18.34 17.51 -10.98
CA PHE A 378 -17.38 17.30 -9.91
C PHE A 378 -18.01 16.79 -8.59
N LEU A 379 -19.14 17.38 -8.17
CA LEU A 379 -19.83 16.93 -6.97
C LEU A 379 -20.37 15.50 -7.12
N ALA A 380 -20.88 15.15 -8.30
CA ALA A 380 -21.30 13.77 -8.59
C ALA A 380 -20.11 12.81 -8.55
N MET A 381 -18.92 13.23 -9.01
CA MET A 381 -17.69 12.46 -8.92
C MET A 381 -17.29 12.18 -7.44
N LEU A 382 -17.32 13.19 -6.58
CA LEU A 382 -17.02 13.02 -5.15
C LEU A 382 -17.99 12.04 -4.49
N GLN A 383 -19.29 12.16 -4.76
CA GLN A 383 -20.31 11.25 -4.24
C GLN A 383 -20.16 9.82 -4.78
N PHE A 384 -19.81 9.67 -6.06
CA PHE A 384 -19.51 8.37 -6.66
C PHE A 384 -18.31 7.70 -5.99
N VAL A 385 -17.20 8.44 -5.81
CA VAL A 385 -15.99 7.94 -5.14
C VAL A 385 -16.29 7.57 -3.69
N ASP A 386 -17.03 8.40 -2.97
CA ASP A 386 -17.43 8.13 -1.59
C ASP A 386 -18.30 6.87 -1.48
N TRP A 387 -19.25 6.69 -2.39
CA TRP A 387 -20.07 5.47 -2.43
C TRP A 387 -19.24 4.23 -2.78
N LEU A 388 -18.48 4.28 -3.90
CA LEU A 388 -17.80 3.08 -4.40
C LEU A 388 -16.73 2.56 -3.45
N TYR A 389 -15.95 3.46 -2.85
CA TYR A 389 -14.76 3.10 -2.10
C TYR A 389 -14.94 3.15 -0.57
N TYR A 390 -16.02 3.78 -0.08
CA TYR A 390 -16.20 3.95 1.37
C TYR A 390 -17.57 3.53 1.89
N SER A 391 -18.62 3.39 1.06
CA SER A 391 -19.88 2.81 1.55
C SER A 391 -19.78 1.29 1.66
N ASP A 392 -20.54 0.69 2.62
CA ASP A 392 -20.57 -0.78 2.75
C ASP A 392 -21.12 -1.45 1.49
N GLU A 393 -22.12 -0.85 0.85
CA GLU A 393 -22.69 -1.35 -0.42
C GLU A 393 -21.68 -1.29 -1.57
N GLY A 394 -20.97 -0.16 -1.74
CA GLY A 394 -19.97 0.00 -2.81
C GLY A 394 -18.78 -0.94 -2.63
N LEU A 395 -18.34 -1.14 -1.39
CA LEU A 395 -17.28 -2.10 -1.07
C LEU A 395 -17.71 -3.55 -1.31
N GLU A 396 -18.94 -3.94 -0.93
CA GLU A 396 -19.50 -5.25 -1.25
C GLU A 396 -19.58 -5.44 -2.78
N PHE A 397 -20.15 -4.46 -3.47
CA PHE A 397 -20.27 -4.47 -4.93
C PHE A 397 -18.91 -4.63 -5.60
N SER A 398 -17.92 -3.84 -5.23
CA SER A 398 -16.59 -3.90 -5.87
C SER A 398 -15.81 -5.18 -5.56
N LYS A 399 -16.04 -5.80 -4.40
CA LYS A 399 -15.37 -7.03 -3.95
C LYS A 399 -16.08 -8.30 -4.41
N TRP A 400 -17.39 -8.42 -4.16
CA TRP A 400 -18.17 -9.62 -4.43
C TRP A 400 -18.93 -9.60 -5.74
N GLY A 401 -19.22 -8.39 -6.25
CA GLY A 401 -20.02 -8.19 -7.44
C GLY A 401 -21.51 -8.06 -7.14
N VAL A 402 -22.33 -8.81 -7.84
CA VAL A 402 -23.80 -8.68 -7.82
C VAL A 402 -24.45 -9.96 -7.34
N GLU A 403 -25.30 -9.86 -6.32
CA GLU A 403 -26.09 -10.97 -5.82
C GLU A 403 -26.91 -11.59 -6.98
N GLY A 404 -26.90 -12.93 -7.05
CA GLY A 404 -27.55 -13.68 -8.14
C GLY A 404 -26.72 -13.80 -9.41
N GLU A 405 -25.71 -12.96 -9.63
CA GLU A 405 -24.79 -13.02 -10.78
C GLU A 405 -23.44 -13.66 -10.42
N THR A 406 -22.77 -13.15 -9.41
CA THR A 406 -21.44 -13.59 -9.00
C THR A 406 -21.43 -14.33 -7.67
N PHE A 407 -22.31 -13.98 -6.76
CA PHE A 407 -22.45 -14.63 -5.46
C PHE A 407 -23.93 -14.80 -5.04
N GLU A 408 -24.14 -15.55 -4.00
CA GLU A 408 -25.42 -15.72 -3.28
C GLU A 408 -25.18 -15.72 -1.78
N TRP A 409 -26.24 -15.48 -1.01
CA TRP A 409 -26.21 -15.63 0.44
C TRP A 409 -26.57 -17.06 0.85
N ASP A 410 -25.73 -17.69 1.66
CA ASP A 410 -26.04 -18.93 2.39
C ASP A 410 -26.09 -18.61 3.89
N GLY A 411 -27.29 -18.36 4.38
CA GLY A 411 -27.48 -17.79 5.72
C GLY A 411 -26.89 -16.39 5.81
N ASP A 412 -25.89 -16.19 6.64
CA ASP A 412 -25.18 -14.91 6.83
C ASP A 412 -23.83 -14.87 6.06
N LYS A 413 -23.53 -15.87 5.25
CA LYS A 413 -22.30 -15.94 4.48
C LYS A 413 -22.53 -15.68 3.00
N ARG A 414 -21.64 -14.89 2.39
CA ARG A 414 -21.54 -14.76 0.92
C ARG A 414 -20.83 -16.00 0.36
N VAL A 415 -21.37 -16.56 -0.68
CA VAL A 415 -20.80 -17.72 -1.39
C VAL A 415 -20.74 -17.41 -2.86
N LEU A 416 -19.57 -17.56 -3.48
CA LEU A 416 -19.41 -17.43 -4.94
C LEU A 416 -20.28 -18.47 -5.65
N LYS A 417 -20.75 -18.14 -6.85
CA LYS A 417 -21.36 -19.15 -7.73
C LYS A 417 -20.37 -20.30 -7.96
N GLU A 418 -20.88 -21.53 -8.09
CA GLU A 418 -20.06 -22.75 -8.25
C GLU A 418 -19.04 -22.69 -9.40
N ASP A 419 -19.29 -21.85 -10.41
CA ASP A 419 -18.47 -21.70 -11.60
C ASP A 419 -17.51 -20.49 -11.55
N ILE A 420 -17.39 -19.81 -10.40
CA ILE A 420 -16.57 -18.61 -10.22
C ILE A 420 -15.60 -18.82 -9.05
N ASP A 421 -14.33 -18.51 -9.27
CA ASP A 421 -13.29 -18.44 -8.23
C ASP A 421 -12.73 -17.02 -8.06
N VAL A 422 -12.21 -16.74 -6.90
CA VAL A 422 -11.28 -15.66 -6.59
C VAL A 422 -10.44 -16.06 -5.38
N ASN A 423 -9.13 -15.88 -5.45
CA ASN A 423 -8.20 -16.19 -4.36
C ASN A 423 -8.28 -17.63 -3.82
N GLY A 424 -8.74 -18.58 -4.63
CA GLY A 424 -8.89 -19.99 -4.21
C GLY A 424 -10.04 -20.24 -3.23
N LEU A 425 -11.05 -19.37 -3.20
CA LEU A 425 -12.30 -19.60 -2.44
C LEU A 425 -13.16 -20.72 -3.05
N ASN A 426 -13.05 -20.93 -4.37
CA ASN A 426 -13.73 -22.01 -5.10
C ASN A 426 -12.77 -22.65 -6.13
N PRO A 427 -11.74 -23.39 -5.66
CA PRO A 427 -10.68 -23.91 -6.52
C PRO A 427 -11.21 -24.80 -7.64
N GLY A 428 -10.72 -24.57 -8.86
CA GLY A 428 -11.12 -25.36 -10.04
C GLY A 428 -12.36 -24.84 -10.75
N ALA A 429 -12.99 -23.77 -10.32
CA ALA A 429 -14.05 -23.09 -11.05
C ALA A 429 -13.52 -22.58 -12.41
N PRO A 430 -14.33 -22.64 -13.50
CA PRO A 430 -13.89 -22.29 -14.83
C PRO A 430 -13.75 -20.80 -15.11
N LYS A 431 -14.32 -19.94 -14.26
CA LYS A 431 -14.29 -18.48 -14.36
C LYS A 431 -13.57 -17.88 -13.17
N GLU A 432 -12.98 -16.72 -13.34
CA GLU A 432 -12.32 -15.95 -12.31
C GLU A 432 -12.96 -14.56 -12.18
N LEU A 433 -13.28 -14.14 -10.95
CA LEU A 433 -14.08 -12.95 -10.68
C LEU A 433 -13.47 -11.66 -11.26
N ARG A 434 -12.13 -11.51 -11.17
CA ARG A 434 -11.41 -10.35 -11.73
C ARG A 434 -11.38 -10.37 -13.26
N LYS A 435 -11.00 -11.54 -13.80
CA LYS A 435 -10.71 -11.70 -15.23
C LYS A 435 -11.96 -11.69 -16.09
N ASP A 436 -13.06 -12.27 -15.60
CA ASP A 436 -14.26 -12.49 -16.39
C ASP A 436 -15.38 -11.50 -16.08
N PHE A 437 -15.37 -10.88 -14.90
CA PHE A 437 -16.42 -9.95 -14.45
C PHE A 437 -15.89 -8.56 -14.08
N GLY A 438 -14.57 -8.41 -13.81
CA GLY A 438 -13.92 -7.16 -13.43
C GLY A 438 -14.08 -6.76 -11.96
N PHE A 439 -14.79 -7.54 -11.13
CA PHE A 439 -14.88 -7.34 -9.69
C PHE A 439 -13.60 -7.81 -8.98
N HIS A 440 -13.45 -7.47 -7.71
CA HIS A 440 -12.25 -7.75 -6.92
C HIS A 440 -10.96 -7.29 -7.61
N ASN A 441 -11.05 -6.21 -8.36
CA ASN A 441 -9.99 -5.66 -9.20
C ASN A 441 -9.38 -4.44 -8.53
N GLY A 442 -8.04 -4.37 -8.51
CA GLY A 442 -7.29 -3.33 -7.85
C GLY A 442 -7.49 -1.88 -8.34
N VAL A 443 -8.36 -1.61 -9.30
CA VAL A 443 -8.77 -0.25 -9.69
C VAL A 443 -10.09 0.13 -9.02
N TRP A 444 -11.06 -0.77 -8.98
CA TRP A 444 -12.40 -0.51 -8.45
C TRP A 444 -12.52 -0.75 -6.95
N MET A 445 -11.76 -1.68 -6.43
CA MET A 445 -11.73 -2.07 -5.04
C MET A 445 -10.46 -1.58 -4.37
N LEU A 446 -9.34 -1.72 -5.07
CA LEU A 446 -7.99 -1.60 -4.56
C LEU A 446 -7.78 -2.45 -3.30
N ALA A 447 -6.64 -2.24 -2.68
CA ALA A 447 -6.45 -2.57 -1.30
C ALA A 447 -7.21 -1.59 -0.38
N HIS A 448 -8.28 -0.96 -0.88
CA HIS A 448 -9.06 -0.03 -0.07
C HIS A 448 -9.81 -0.77 0.98
N GLY A 449 -9.79 -0.14 2.10
CA GLY A 449 -10.33 -0.55 3.31
C GLY A 449 -11.75 -1.05 3.27
N SER A 450 -12.03 -1.82 4.23
CA SER A 450 -13.32 -2.46 4.40
C SER A 450 -13.60 -2.66 5.87
N THR A 451 -14.84 -3.02 6.18
CA THR A 451 -15.19 -3.57 7.47
C THR A 451 -14.44 -4.90 7.70
N GLU A 452 -14.16 -5.23 8.95
CA GLU A 452 -13.55 -6.51 9.33
C GLU A 452 -14.30 -7.70 8.74
N GLU A 453 -15.64 -7.67 8.80
CA GLU A 453 -16.49 -8.74 8.25
C GLU A 453 -16.26 -8.92 6.75
N LEU A 454 -16.30 -7.84 5.99
CA LEU A 454 -16.16 -7.91 4.54
C LEU A 454 -14.75 -8.30 4.11
N ASP A 455 -13.70 -7.83 4.81
CA ASP A 455 -12.33 -8.26 4.56
C ASP A 455 -12.15 -9.75 4.81
N LYS A 456 -12.61 -10.26 5.95
CA LYS A 456 -12.53 -11.68 6.29
C LYS A 456 -13.37 -12.56 5.36
N SER A 457 -14.48 -12.04 4.84
CA SER A 457 -15.38 -12.81 3.95
C SER A 457 -14.73 -13.25 2.63
N MET A 458 -13.67 -12.56 2.19
CA MET A 458 -12.93 -12.87 0.96
C MET A 458 -11.66 -13.73 1.21
N LEU A 459 -11.46 -14.18 2.43
CA LEU A 459 -10.28 -14.96 2.83
C LEU A 459 -10.65 -16.42 3.11
N ARG A 460 -9.70 -17.31 2.89
CA ARG A 460 -9.80 -18.71 3.33
C ARG A 460 -9.69 -18.76 4.86
N ASP A 461 -10.30 -19.77 5.48
CA ASP A 461 -10.32 -19.94 6.95
C ASP A 461 -8.93 -19.86 7.57
N GLU A 462 -7.91 -20.49 6.95
CA GLU A 462 -6.51 -20.46 7.40
C GLU A 462 -5.91 -19.04 7.40
N VAL A 463 -6.32 -18.21 6.45
CA VAL A 463 -5.86 -16.81 6.35
C VAL A 463 -6.57 -15.94 7.38
N VAL A 464 -7.83 -16.26 7.69
CA VAL A 464 -8.57 -15.61 8.79
C VAL A 464 -7.91 -15.93 10.13
N GLU A 465 -7.55 -17.20 10.38
CA GLU A 465 -6.84 -17.60 11.60
C GLU A 465 -5.48 -16.89 11.75
N PHE A 466 -4.71 -16.79 10.65
CA PHE A 466 -3.48 -16.03 10.62
C PHE A 466 -3.71 -14.53 10.93
N LEU A 467 -4.69 -13.91 10.28
CA LEU A 467 -5.04 -12.50 10.48
C LEU A 467 -5.48 -12.23 11.92
N ASP A 468 -6.29 -13.11 12.52
CA ASP A 468 -6.70 -13.02 13.91
C ASP A 468 -5.50 -13.10 14.86
N GLY A 469 -4.57 -14.01 14.59
CA GLY A 469 -3.31 -14.12 15.33
C GLY A 469 -2.44 -12.88 15.23
N MET A 470 -2.36 -12.28 14.04
CA MET A 470 -1.63 -11.02 13.83
C MET A 470 -2.30 -9.83 14.53
N ASN A 471 -3.63 -9.71 14.45
CA ASN A 471 -4.38 -8.63 15.11
C ASN A 471 -4.51 -8.79 16.64
N ALA A 472 -4.10 -9.93 17.19
CA ALA A 472 -3.94 -10.09 18.65
C ALA A 472 -2.70 -9.37 19.19
N LYS A 473 -1.79 -8.93 18.30
CA LYS A 473 -0.62 -8.13 18.67
C LYS A 473 -1.01 -6.67 18.94
N GLU A 474 -0.19 -5.97 19.70
CA GLU A 474 -0.32 -4.53 19.90
C GLU A 474 0.19 -3.78 18.67
N GLU A 475 -0.56 -2.79 18.20
CA GLU A 475 -0.07 -1.88 17.16
C GLU A 475 0.83 -0.82 17.80
N LEU A 476 1.99 -0.58 17.20
CA LEU A 476 2.88 0.51 17.65
C LEU A 476 2.17 1.86 17.52
N PRO A 477 2.40 2.79 18.44
CA PRO A 477 1.82 4.12 18.34
C PRO A 477 2.30 4.84 17.08
N LEU A 478 1.41 5.68 16.51
CA LEU A 478 1.76 6.50 15.37
C LEU A 478 2.83 7.51 15.75
N PRO A 479 3.94 7.60 15.01
CA PRO A 479 4.92 8.65 15.21
C PRO A 479 4.32 10.01 14.87
N PRO A 480 4.85 11.13 15.39
CA PRO A 480 4.45 12.45 14.97
C PRO A 480 4.64 12.65 13.47
N ALA A 481 3.76 13.47 12.87
CA ALA A 481 3.92 13.83 11.45
C ALA A 481 5.16 14.73 11.27
N ILE A 482 5.90 14.49 10.19
CA ILE A 482 7.03 15.31 9.76
C ILE A 482 6.54 16.14 8.57
N THR A 483 6.63 17.45 8.66
CA THR A 483 6.15 18.36 7.62
C THR A 483 7.32 19.23 7.14
N TYR A 484 7.93 18.83 6.03
CA TYR A 484 9.03 19.55 5.40
C TYR A 484 8.54 20.67 4.49
N ASP A 485 9.28 21.79 4.47
CA ASP A 485 9.16 22.74 3.36
C ASP A 485 9.78 22.17 2.07
N GLU A 486 9.62 22.88 0.93
CA GLU A 486 10.08 22.40 -0.37
C GLU A 486 11.62 22.15 -0.42
N MET A 487 12.42 23.02 0.22
CA MET A 487 13.88 22.85 0.27
C MET A 487 14.28 21.73 1.23
N GLU A 488 13.61 21.63 2.37
CA GLU A 488 13.80 20.57 3.36
C GLU A 488 13.44 19.21 2.77
N GLN A 489 12.36 19.12 1.99
CA GLN A 489 11.94 17.91 1.31
C GLN A 489 12.97 17.44 0.27
N GLU A 490 13.53 18.37 -0.54
CA GLU A 490 14.61 18.03 -1.49
C GLU A 490 15.85 17.52 -0.75
N GLN A 491 16.20 18.15 0.36
CA GLN A 491 17.36 17.76 1.17
C GLN A 491 17.14 16.43 1.88
N ALA A 492 15.97 16.21 2.47
CA ALA A 492 15.58 14.95 3.10
C ALA A 492 15.65 13.79 2.10
N THR A 493 15.11 13.96 0.89
CA THR A 493 15.14 12.95 -0.17
C THR A 493 16.57 12.57 -0.58
N LEU A 494 17.47 13.56 -0.65
CA LEU A 494 18.89 13.31 -0.97
C LEU A 494 19.57 12.48 0.13
N TYR A 495 19.35 12.84 1.40
CA TYR A 495 19.91 12.10 2.53
C TYR A 495 19.34 10.68 2.61
N GLN A 496 18.03 10.52 2.50
CA GLN A 496 17.34 9.23 2.50
C GLN A 496 17.96 8.26 1.49
N THR A 497 18.08 8.67 0.23
CA THR A 497 18.60 7.81 -0.83
C THR A 497 20.00 7.31 -0.51
N ASN A 498 20.91 8.21 -0.11
CA ASN A 498 22.29 7.84 0.20
C ASN A 498 22.40 6.92 1.42
N LEU A 499 21.64 7.23 2.48
CA LEU A 499 21.67 6.45 3.72
C LEU A 499 21.04 5.07 3.52
N GLN A 500 19.95 4.98 2.78
CA GLN A 500 19.25 3.74 2.46
C GLN A 500 20.14 2.77 1.69
N ASP A 501 20.88 3.24 0.69
CA ASP A 501 21.84 2.43 -0.07
C ASP A 501 22.91 1.81 0.84
N ILE A 502 23.45 2.62 1.79
CA ILE A 502 24.44 2.14 2.77
C ILE A 502 23.82 1.07 3.66
N VAL A 503 22.61 1.31 4.19
CA VAL A 503 21.90 0.36 5.05
C VAL A 503 21.67 -0.96 4.32
N TYR A 504 21.08 -0.94 3.14
CA TYR A 504 20.72 -2.17 2.42
C TYR A 504 21.94 -3.01 2.04
N GLN A 505 23.00 -2.35 1.52
CA GLN A 505 24.23 -3.05 1.21
C GLN A 505 24.87 -3.71 2.44
N ASN A 506 24.94 -2.98 3.55
CA ASN A 506 25.60 -3.49 4.76
C ASN A 506 24.73 -4.54 5.47
N THR A 507 23.41 -4.40 5.47
CA THR A 507 22.49 -5.42 5.98
C THR A 507 22.72 -6.77 5.30
N ALA A 508 22.77 -6.79 3.97
CA ALA A 508 23.07 -8.02 3.24
C ALA A 508 24.43 -8.60 3.65
N GLN A 509 25.49 -7.78 3.69
CA GLN A 509 26.86 -8.23 4.03
C GLN A 509 26.96 -8.76 5.46
N PHE A 510 26.31 -8.12 6.44
CA PHE A 510 26.27 -8.59 7.82
C PHE A 510 25.53 -9.92 7.94
N ILE A 511 24.35 -10.04 7.30
CA ILE A 511 23.55 -11.27 7.37
C ILE A 511 24.31 -12.46 6.81
N VAL A 512 24.99 -12.32 5.66
CA VAL A 512 25.75 -13.44 5.07
C VAL A 512 27.17 -13.59 5.62
N GLY A 513 27.57 -12.72 6.56
CA GLY A 513 28.88 -12.79 7.21
C GLY A 513 30.05 -12.27 6.35
N GLU A 514 29.81 -11.62 5.22
CA GLU A 514 30.83 -10.94 4.41
C GLU A 514 31.44 -9.74 5.13
N ARG A 515 30.63 -9.05 5.93
CA ARG A 515 31.05 -8.03 6.88
C ARG A 515 30.80 -8.56 8.31
N PRO A 516 31.82 -8.65 9.17
CA PRO A 516 31.60 -9.16 10.53
C PRO A 516 30.87 -8.14 11.39
N LEU A 517 29.95 -8.60 12.25
CA LEU A 517 29.18 -7.75 13.18
C LEU A 517 30.06 -6.93 14.15
N SER A 518 31.33 -7.32 14.35
CA SER A 518 32.30 -6.53 15.10
C SER A 518 32.66 -5.19 14.43
N GLU A 519 32.33 -4.99 13.15
CA GLU A 519 32.50 -3.74 12.39
C GLU A 519 31.24 -2.87 12.41
N TRP A 520 30.29 -3.14 13.32
CA TRP A 520 29.06 -2.36 13.43
C TRP A 520 29.33 -0.86 13.68
N ASP A 521 30.29 -0.54 14.53
CA ASP A 521 30.64 0.85 14.84
C ASP A 521 31.25 1.56 13.62
N ASP A 522 31.99 0.83 12.78
CA ASP A 522 32.53 1.37 11.51
C ASP A 522 31.39 1.63 10.50
N TYR A 523 30.37 0.76 10.46
CA TYR A 523 29.16 0.97 9.65
C TYR A 523 28.37 2.20 10.12
N VAL A 524 28.19 2.39 11.44
CA VAL A 524 27.52 3.59 11.97
C VAL A 524 28.31 4.84 11.61
N ALA A 525 29.66 4.80 11.66
CA ALA A 525 30.50 5.90 11.23
C ALA A 525 30.39 6.21 9.70
N GLU A 526 30.09 5.22 8.86
CA GLU A 526 29.77 5.43 7.44
C GLU A 526 28.44 6.18 7.27
N LEU A 527 27.42 5.85 8.06
CA LEU A 527 26.14 6.57 8.08
C LEU A 527 26.32 8.02 8.54
N GLU A 528 27.11 8.25 9.60
CA GLU A 528 27.45 9.60 10.06
C GLU A 528 28.15 10.41 8.95
N ALA A 529 29.11 9.80 8.25
CA ALA A 529 29.80 10.44 7.14
C ALA A 529 28.90 10.72 5.93
N ALA A 530 27.74 10.05 5.84
CA ALA A 530 26.69 10.24 4.84
C ALA A 530 25.58 11.22 5.28
N ASN A 531 25.83 11.99 6.36
CA ASN A 531 24.95 13.01 6.93
C ASN A 531 23.70 12.44 7.67
N MET A 532 23.85 11.30 8.35
CA MET A 532 22.76 10.73 9.15
C MET A 532 22.30 11.70 10.26
N THR A 533 23.24 12.31 10.99
CA THR A 533 22.92 13.28 12.04
C THR A 533 22.15 14.48 11.49
N GLU A 534 22.60 15.07 10.38
CA GLU A 534 21.94 16.20 9.76
C GLU A 534 20.52 15.84 9.25
N TYR A 535 20.32 14.60 8.78
CA TYR A 535 19.02 14.12 8.37
C TYR A 535 18.06 13.97 9.55
N VAL A 536 18.53 13.38 10.65
CA VAL A 536 17.73 13.22 11.88
C VAL A 536 17.39 14.59 12.50
N GLU A 537 18.34 15.53 12.53
CA GLU A 537 18.11 16.91 13.00
C GLU A 537 17.06 17.62 12.11
N LEU A 538 17.13 17.44 10.80
CA LEU A 538 16.16 17.99 9.86
C LEU A 538 14.75 17.44 10.14
N ALA A 539 14.63 16.12 10.32
CA ALA A 539 13.36 15.46 10.61
C ALA A 539 12.75 15.92 11.95
N ASN A 540 13.56 15.98 13.00
CA ASN A 540 13.12 16.45 14.31
C ASN A 540 12.74 17.94 14.33
N GLY A 541 13.40 18.74 13.50
CA GLY A 541 13.06 20.16 13.32
C GLY A 541 11.72 20.38 12.60
N ALA A 542 11.28 19.42 11.81
CA ALA A 542 10.06 19.46 11.01
C ALA A 542 8.88 18.71 11.64
N VAL A 543 9.00 18.24 12.89
CA VAL A 543 7.90 17.58 13.61
C VAL A 543 6.75 18.57 13.83
N ALA A 544 5.55 18.20 13.38
CA ALA A 544 4.36 19.01 13.53
C ALA A 544 4.02 19.23 15.03
N GLY A 545 4.01 20.47 15.48
CA GLY A 545 3.69 20.86 16.87
C GLY A 545 4.88 20.98 17.81
N GLY A 546 6.12 20.85 17.34
CA GLY A 546 7.32 21.24 18.10
C GLY A 546 7.43 22.78 18.14
N GLU A 547 7.39 23.39 19.37
CA GLU A 547 7.74 24.81 19.58
C GLU A 547 9.26 25.01 19.55
#